data_eed510f76c1ff88460fd9d37acc6fd40
#
_entry.id   eed510f76c1ff88460fd9d37acc6fd40
#
_cell.length_a   1.000
_cell.length_b   1.000
_cell.length_c   1.000
_cell.angle_alpha   90.00
_cell.angle_beta   90.00
_cell.angle_gamma   90.00
#
_symmetry.space_group_name_H-M   'P 1'
#
loop_
_entity.id
_entity.type
_entity.pdbx_description
1 polymer ?
#
loop_
_entity_poly.entity_id
_entity_poly.type
_entity_poly.pdbx_seq_one_letter_code
_entity_poly.pdbx_strand_id
1 'polypeptide(L)'
;MSGEDTQVRRVPLDPQASAANDHVVTDAEPGERSRSDTQVSARPEQCEDQDVPDPSVPAPTHAPVPTQAPPPTNATVPTAASVRPTPAGAARRRGPFAAGDRVQLTDPKGRLHTITLQPGGRFFTHRGSLHHDDLIGSPDGSTATNTTGVEYLALRPLLSDYVMSMPRGAAVVYPKDAGQIVAMADIFPGATVVEAGVGSGALSMSLLRAVGDAGRLHSFERREDFADIARANVEAFFGGAHPAWTVTVGDLVEELGRTVPAGTVDRVVLDMLAPWECLDVVADALTPGGVLICYVATATQLSRVAETAREHGSYTEPVAWESLVRGWHLEGLAVRPEHRMHGHTGFLITTRRLAPGTTPPLRKRRPAKGAYDAAEAGPTGADAFAALESYAELAEELGERPVSDKKVRRLRRTAQEIAAGTPPDVPGGQA
;
A
#
# COMPACT_ATOMS: atom_id res chain seq x y z
N MET A 1 -11.22 -67.89 -1.49
CA MET A 1 -11.04 -67.47 -2.89
C MET A 1 -10.87 -66.00 -2.88
N SER A 2 -9.65 -65.69 -2.65
CA SER A 2 -8.70 -64.96 -3.49
C SER A 2 -9.04 -63.48 -3.56
N GLY A 3 -8.45 -62.76 -2.63
CA GLY A 3 -8.19 -61.35 -2.64
C GLY A 3 -6.91 -61.03 -3.40
N GLU A 4 -6.85 -59.94 -4.06
CA GLU A 4 -5.63 -59.33 -4.57
C GLU A 4 -5.40 -57.97 -3.90
N ASP A 5 -4.39 -57.96 -3.04
CA ASP A 5 -3.77 -56.78 -2.45
C ASP A 5 -3.00 -56.02 -3.53
N THR A 6 -3.40 -54.79 -3.83
CA THR A 6 -2.60 -53.88 -4.64
C THR A 6 -1.79 -52.96 -3.71
N GLN A 7 -0.56 -53.34 -3.43
CA GLN A 7 0.43 -52.52 -2.73
C GLN A 7 0.84 -51.32 -3.60
N VAL A 8 0.50 -50.10 -3.16
CA VAL A 8 1.07 -48.86 -3.69
C VAL A 8 2.45 -48.65 -3.05
N ARG A 9 3.50 -48.79 -3.84
CA ARG A 9 4.89 -48.48 -3.46
C ARG A 9 5.02 -46.99 -3.18
N ARG A 10 5.38 -46.63 -1.95
CA ARG A 10 5.90 -45.33 -1.58
C ARG A 10 7.35 -45.20 -2.03
N VAL A 11 7.64 -44.20 -2.85
CA VAL A 11 8.99 -43.76 -3.20
C VAL A 11 9.45 -42.78 -2.12
N PRO A 12 10.65 -42.92 -1.53
CA PRO A 12 11.18 -41.95 -0.59
C PRO A 12 11.60 -40.67 -1.30
N LEU A 13 11.20 -39.51 -0.80
CA LEU A 13 11.69 -38.19 -1.20
C LEU A 13 13.06 -37.96 -0.55
N ASP A 14 14.06 -37.69 -1.37
CA ASP A 14 15.41 -37.33 -1.02
C ASP A 14 15.46 -35.89 -0.55
N PRO A 15 16.05 -35.52 0.61
CA PRO A 15 16.07 -34.14 1.12
C PRO A 15 17.32 -33.37 0.73
N GLN A 16 17.73 -33.38 -0.54
CA GLN A 16 18.84 -32.56 -1.03
C GLN A 16 18.57 -31.98 -2.42
N ALA A 17 17.79 -30.90 -2.52
CA ALA A 17 17.77 -30.04 -3.69
C ALA A 17 17.23 -28.65 -3.34
N SER A 18 18.03 -27.84 -2.66
CA SER A 18 17.83 -26.39 -2.57
C SER A 18 19.17 -25.70 -2.37
N ALA A 19 19.91 -25.59 -3.44
CA ALA A 19 20.99 -24.60 -3.57
C ALA A 19 21.32 -24.40 -5.06
N ALA A 20 21.52 -23.14 -5.41
CA ALA A 20 22.12 -22.66 -6.66
C ALA A 20 21.18 -22.41 -7.86
N ASN A 21 20.82 -21.14 -8.01
CA ASN A 21 20.72 -20.49 -9.31
C ASN A 21 21.51 -19.17 -9.27
N ASP A 22 22.83 -19.30 -9.28
CA ASP A 22 23.76 -18.25 -9.68
C ASP A 22 23.82 -18.21 -11.19
N HIS A 23 23.17 -17.26 -11.83
CA HIS A 23 23.45 -16.90 -13.21
C HIS A 23 24.65 -15.95 -13.26
N VAL A 24 25.80 -16.54 -13.54
CA VAL A 24 27.00 -15.86 -14.00
C VAL A 24 26.68 -15.27 -15.39
N VAL A 25 26.68 -13.94 -15.48
CA VAL A 25 26.72 -13.22 -16.76
C VAL A 25 28.19 -12.95 -17.06
N THR A 26 28.72 -13.63 -18.06
CA THR A 26 30.04 -13.41 -18.64
C THR A 26 30.08 -12.08 -19.40
N ASP A 27 31.05 -11.25 -19.10
CA ASP A 27 31.44 -10.05 -19.81
C ASP A 27 31.86 -10.40 -21.25
N ALA A 28 31.21 -9.75 -22.23
CA ALA A 28 31.68 -9.69 -23.60
C ALA A 28 32.16 -8.25 -23.86
N GLU A 29 33.40 -8.12 -24.25
CA GLU A 29 34.03 -6.84 -24.65
C GLU A 29 33.37 -6.24 -25.91
N PRO A 30 33.31 -4.90 -26.02
CA PRO A 30 32.80 -4.24 -27.23
C PRO A 30 33.89 -4.04 -28.24
N GLY A 31 33.71 -4.66 -29.41
CA GLY A 31 34.54 -4.42 -30.60
C GLY A 31 34.30 -3.02 -31.17
N GLU A 32 35.39 -2.42 -31.57
CA GLU A 32 35.50 -1.15 -32.31
C GLU A 32 34.67 -1.14 -33.62
N ARG A 33 33.84 -0.11 -33.81
CA ARG A 33 33.42 0.33 -35.15
C ARG A 33 33.38 1.85 -35.26
N SER A 34 34.34 2.31 -36.03
CA SER A 34 34.35 3.37 -37.05
C SER A 34 33.38 4.55 -36.91
N ARG A 35 34.01 5.70 -36.80
CA ARG A 35 33.47 7.06 -36.93
C ARG A 35 32.93 7.29 -38.36
N SER A 36 31.76 7.91 -38.46
CA SER A 36 31.38 8.76 -39.59
C SER A 36 30.83 10.07 -39.03
N ASP A 37 31.55 11.14 -39.34
CA ASP A 37 31.24 12.53 -39.03
C ASP A 37 29.97 12.95 -39.80
N THR A 38 29.00 13.51 -39.08
CA THR A 38 28.00 14.39 -39.65
C THR A 38 27.84 15.59 -38.75
N GLN A 39 28.50 16.69 -39.15
CA GLN A 39 28.33 18.02 -38.56
C GLN A 39 26.89 18.50 -38.82
N VAL A 40 26.13 18.77 -37.74
CA VAL A 40 24.96 19.62 -37.81
C VAL A 40 25.24 20.86 -36.96
N SER A 41 25.38 21.96 -37.67
CA SER A 41 25.55 23.33 -37.17
C SER A 41 24.27 23.74 -36.41
N ALA A 42 24.35 23.94 -35.11
CA ALA A 42 23.30 24.59 -34.33
C ALA A 42 23.73 26.03 -34.08
N ARG A 43 22.92 26.99 -34.52
CA ARG A 43 22.98 28.41 -34.16
C ARG A 43 22.57 28.58 -32.69
N PRO A 44 23.20 29.50 -31.94
CA PRO A 44 22.74 29.84 -30.60
C PRO A 44 21.51 30.75 -30.69
N GLU A 45 20.41 30.32 -30.10
CA GLU A 45 19.28 31.19 -29.75
C GLU A 45 19.66 32.05 -28.56
N GLN A 46 19.43 33.37 -28.72
CA GLN A 46 19.69 34.38 -27.73
C GLN A 46 18.70 34.22 -26.57
N CYS A 47 19.23 34.11 -25.36
CA CYS A 47 18.44 34.27 -24.13
C CYS A 47 18.05 35.74 -24.02
N GLU A 48 16.74 35.99 -23.95
CA GLU A 48 16.15 37.28 -23.62
C GLU A 48 16.40 37.62 -22.15
N ASP A 49 16.66 38.92 -21.94
CA ASP A 49 17.01 39.56 -20.68
C ASP A 49 15.98 39.32 -19.59
N GLN A 50 16.44 38.82 -18.42
CA GLN A 50 15.65 38.87 -17.20
C GLN A 50 15.66 40.30 -16.61
N ASP A 51 14.47 40.83 -16.38
CA ASP A 51 14.19 42.08 -15.75
C ASP A 51 14.99 42.28 -14.45
N VAL A 52 15.85 43.28 -14.46
CA VAL A 52 16.51 43.82 -13.27
C VAL A 52 15.49 44.73 -12.58
N PRO A 53 15.17 44.56 -11.30
CA PRO A 53 14.20 45.42 -10.63
C PRO A 53 14.74 46.86 -10.46
N ASP A 54 13.89 47.83 -10.80
CA ASP A 54 14.08 49.28 -10.68
C ASP A 54 14.38 49.69 -9.21
N PRO A 55 15.49 50.37 -8.89
CA PRO A 55 15.84 50.77 -7.54
C PRO A 55 15.00 51.94 -6.97
N SER A 56 13.95 52.38 -7.65
CA SER A 56 13.14 53.57 -7.25
C SER A 56 11.84 53.27 -6.49
N VAL A 57 11.55 51.95 -6.17
CA VAL A 57 10.36 51.61 -5.37
C VAL A 57 10.73 51.61 -3.87
N PRO A 58 10.12 52.44 -3.03
CA PRO A 58 10.40 52.47 -1.61
C PRO A 58 9.87 51.21 -0.94
N ALA A 59 10.69 50.61 -0.08
CA ALA A 59 10.36 49.45 0.70
C ALA A 59 9.12 49.67 1.60
N PRO A 60 8.26 48.65 1.78
CA PRO A 60 7.10 48.78 2.66
C PRO A 60 7.54 49.00 4.10
N THR A 61 7.01 50.11 4.69
CA THR A 61 7.23 50.46 6.10
C THR A 61 6.63 49.39 7.00
N HIS A 62 7.47 48.72 7.77
CA HIS A 62 7.04 47.79 8.81
C HIS A 62 6.21 48.53 9.87
N ALA A 63 5.00 48.07 10.12
CA ALA A 63 4.18 48.47 11.25
C ALA A 63 4.89 48.14 12.56
N PRO A 64 4.80 48.97 13.61
CA PRO A 64 5.46 48.72 14.87
C PRO A 64 4.91 47.43 15.52
N VAL A 65 5.86 46.57 15.93
CA VAL A 65 5.58 45.34 16.70
C VAL A 65 4.95 45.78 18.02
N PRO A 66 3.80 45.24 18.43
CA PRO A 66 3.22 45.56 19.72
C PRO A 66 4.15 45.10 20.86
N THR A 67 4.49 46.01 21.75
CA THR A 67 5.28 45.76 22.96
C THR A 67 4.57 44.69 23.80
N GLN A 68 5.21 43.54 24.00
CA GLN A 68 4.69 42.49 24.88
C GLN A 68 4.61 43.03 26.33
N ALA A 69 3.43 42.84 26.92
CA ALA A 69 3.24 43.05 28.34
C ALA A 69 4.12 42.07 29.15
N PRO A 70 4.61 42.46 30.32
CA PRO A 70 5.40 41.57 31.16
C PRO A 70 4.59 40.33 31.55
N PRO A 71 5.21 39.12 31.63
CA PRO A 71 4.49 37.90 31.98
C PRO A 71 3.94 37.99 33.39
N PRO A 72 2.76 37.43 33.67
CA PRO A 72 2.21 37.37 35.01
C PRO A 72 3.10 36.53 35.94
N THR A 73 3.57 37.13 37.01
CA THR A 73 4.38 36.52 38.06
C THR A 73 3.50 35.67 38.99
N ASN A 74 2.95 34.58 38.48
CA ASN A 74 2.45 33.46 39.27
C ASN A 74 2.47 32.19 38.39
N ALA A 75 3.66 31.74 38.06
CA ALA A 75 3.86 30.39 37.59
C ALA A 75 3.76 29.44 38.76
N THR A 76 2.56 28.87 38.97
CA THR A 76 2.42 27.63 39.72
C THR A 76 3.38 26.61 39.11
N VAL A 77 4.37 26.16 39.90
CA VAL A 77 5.27 25.06 39.50
C VAL A 77 4.38 23.91 39.04
N PRO A 78 4.52 23.43 37.77
CA PRO A 78 3.71 22.31 37.33
C PRO A 78 4.09 21.11 38.20
N THR A 79 3.14 20.67 39.01
CA THR A 79 3.16 19.37 39.69
C THR A 79 3.60 18.32 38.70
N ALA A 80 4.56 17.52 39.06
CA ALA A 80 5.28 16.52 38.26
C ALA A 80 4.47 16.06 37.03
N ALA A 81 4.91 16.47 35.86
CA ALA A 81 4.32 16.04 34.60
C ALA A 81 4.26 14.52 34.65
N SER A 82 3.06 13.95 34.60
CA SER A 82 2.90 12.52 34.50
C SER A 82 3.70 12.06 33.30
N VAL A 83 4.79 11.31 33.57
CA VAL A 83 5.64 10.77 32.51
C VAL A 83 4.72 9.89 31.68
N ARG A 84 4.37 10.32 30.47
CA ARG A 84 3.60 9.51 29.54
C ARG A 84 4.38 8.23 29.30
N PRO A 85 3.77 7.05 29.41
CA PRO A 85 4.47 5.80 29.12
C PRO A 85 5.07 5.86 27.71
N THR A 86 6.29 5.39 27.59
CA THR A 86 6.96 5.30 26.27
C THR A 86 6.21 4.29 25.43
N PRO A 87 5.78 4.65 24.20
CA PRO A 87 5.06 3.72 23.33
C PRO A 87 5.87 2.46 23.04
N ALA A 88 5.19 1.33 22.84
CA ALA A 88 5.81 0.05 22.51
C ALA A 88 6.78 0.20 21.32
N GLY A 89 7.98 -0.37 21.45
CA GLY A 89 9.04 -0.29 20.45
C GLY A 89 9.77 1.05 20.32
N ALA A 90 9.32 2.12 20.99
CA ALA A 90 9.98 3.42 20.85
C ALA A 90 11.40 3.43 21.42
N ALA A 91 11.66 2.70 22.50
CA ALA A 91 12.98 2.58 23.10
C ALA A 91 14.00 1.91 22.15
N ARG A 92 13.55 0.90 21.37
CA ARG A 92 14.39 0.22 20.38
C ARG A 92 14.70 1.05 19.13
N ARG A 93 14.04 2.17 18.96
CA ARG A 93 14.22 3.06 17.81
C ARG A 93 15.07 4.29 18.12
N ARG A 94 15.58 4.39 19.33
CA ARG A 94 16.35 5.55 19.80
C ARG A 94 17.58 5.10 20.57
N GLY A 95 18.56 5.99 20.64
CA GLY A 95 19.80 5.74 21.36
C GLY A 95 20.81 4.90 20.58
N PRO A 96 21.92 4.51 21.20
CA PRO A 96 22.96 3.69 20.58
C PRO A 96 22.45 2.28 20.26
N PHE A 97 23.15 1.60 19.34
CA PHE A 97 22.85 0.21 19.01
C PHE A 97 23.08 -0.70 20.23
N ALA A 98 22.19 -1.66 20.42
CA ALA A 98 22.27 -2.66 21.48
C ALA A 98 22.38 -4.07 20.91
N ALA A 99 22.84 -5.01 21.72
CA ALA A 99 22.78 -6.44 21.40
C ALA A 99 21.32 -6.84 21.11
N GLY A 100 21.11 -7.62 20.03
CA GLY A 100 19.80 -8.02 19.54
C GLY A 100 19.12 -7.00 18.61
N ASP A 101 19.70 -5.81 18.41
CA ASP A 101 19.17 -4.87 17.43
C ASP A 101 19.42 -5.37 16.00
N ARG A 102 18.45 -5.17 15.13
CA ARG A 102 18.67 -5.32 13.69
C ARG A 102 19.26 -4.04 13.14
N VAL A 103 20.31 -4.20 12.35
CA VAL A 103 21.03 -3.09 11.71
C VAL A 103 21.13 -3.36 10.21
N GLN A 104 20.87 -2.35 9.42
CA GLN A 104 21.06 -2.35 8.00
C GLN A 104 22.39 -1.68 7.67
N LEU A 105 23.29 -2.47 7.09
CA LEU A 105 24.59 -2.02 6.63
C LEU A 105 24.50 -1.64 5.15
N THR A 106 24.93 -0.43 4.81
CA THR A 106 25.07 0.02 3.42
C THR A 106 26.55 -0.02 3.04
N ASP A 107 26.89 -0.81 2.02
CA ASP A 107 28.26 -0.87 1.50
C ASP A 107 28.57 0.32 0.55
N PRO A 108 29.83 0.54 0.16
CA PRO A 108 30.21 1.62 -0.76
C PRO A 108 29.53 1.56 -2.15
N LYS A 109 28.92 0.43 -2.51
CA LYS A 109 28.16 0.28 -3.76
C LYS A 109 26.64 0.52 -3.57
N GLY A 110 26.22 0.94 -2.36
CA GLY A 110 24.81 1.15 -2.02
C GLY A 110 24.03 -0.13 -1.75
N ARG A 111 24.67 -1.30 -1.66
CA ARG A 111 23.97 -2.55 -1.35
C ARG A 111 23.67 -2.64 0.14
N LEU A 112 22.48 -3.09 0.44
CA LEU A 112 21.95 -3.21 1.80
C LEU A 112 22.12 -4.63 2.33
N HIS A 113 22.65 -4.75 3.55
CA HIS A 113 22.79 -6.02 4.26
C HIS A 113 22.17 -5.87 5.64
N THR A 114 21.18 -6.69 5.98
CA THR A 114 20.55 -6.66 7.30
C THR A 114 21.13 -7.73 8.20
N ILE A 115 21.65 -7.31 9.35
CA ILE A 115 22.21 -8.21 10.36
C ILE A 115 21.50 -8.01 11.69
N THR A 116 21.63 -8.99 12.60
CA THR A 116 21.23 -8.86 14.00
C THR A 116 22.50 -8.83 14.84
N LEU A 117 22.67 -7.78 15.63
CA LEU A 117 23.87 -7.60 16.46
C LEU A 117 23.92 -8.64 17.58
N GLN A 118 25.05 -9.33 17.68
CA GLN A 118 25.34 -10.31 18.74
C GLN A 118 26.72 -10.02 19.30
N PRO A 119 26.91 -9.96 20.63
CA PRO A 119 28.22 -9.82 21.22
C PRO A 119 29.20 -10.90 20.72
N GLY A 120 30.38 -10.50 20.30
CA GLY A 120 31.38 -11.40 19.67
C GLY A 120 31.02 -11.86 18.26
N GLY A 121 29.84 -11.46 17.70
CA GLY A 121 29.39 -11.82 16.36
C GLY A 121 30.20 -11.14 15.26
N ARG A 122 30.10 -11.67 14.04
CA ARG A 122 30.73 -11.12 12.84
C ARG A 122 29.83 -11.22 11.63
N PHE A 123 29.80 -10.14 10.84
CA PHE A 123 29.23 -10.13 9.51
C PHE A 123 30.32 -10.44 8.48
N PHE A 124 30.20 -11.54 7.77
CA PHE A 124 31.16 -12.02 6.79
C PHE A 124 30.80 -11.54 5.38
N THR A 125 31.79 -11.05 4.66
CA THR A 125 31.70 -10.72 3.24
C THR A 125 32.88 -11.35 2.48
N HIS A 126 32.81 -11.39 1.16
CA HIS A 126 33.95 -11.79 0.33
C HIS A 126 35.20 -10.88 0.48
N ARG A 127 35.05 -9.73 1.13
CA ARG A 127 36.08 -8.72 1.38
C ARG A 127 36.37 -8.55 2.88
N GLY A 128 36.33 -9.61 3.65
CA GLY A 128 36.62 -9.55 5.08
C GLY A 128 35.39 -9.59 5.96
N SER A 129 35.57 -9.39 7.25
CA SER A 129 34.50 -9.43 8.24
C SER A 129 34.39 -8.13 9.04
N LEU A 130 33.17 -7.76 9.42
CA LEU A 130 32.88 -6.65 10.33
C LEU A 130 32.45 -7.23 11.67
N HIS A 131 33.03 -6.75 12.76
CA HIS A 131 32.68 -7.21 14.10
C HIS A 131 31.43 -6.49 14.57
N HIS A 132 30.46 -7.23 15.16
CA HIS A 132 29.25 -6.63 15.72
C HIS A 132 29.56 -5.74 16.93
N ASP A 133 30.64 -6.04 17.66
CA ASP A 133 31.06 -5.25 18.83
C ASP A 133 31.53 -3.83 18.44
N ASP A 134 31.94 -3.60 17.20
CA ASP A 134 32.28 -2.27 16.69
C ASP A 134 31.05 -1.37 16.53
N LEU A 135 29.86 -1.99 16.44
CA LEU A 135 28.57 -1.32 16.30
C LEU A 135 27.80 -1.23 17.63
N ILE A 136 27.93 -2.24 18.51
CA ILE A 136 27.22 -2.24 19.79
C ILE A 136 27.76 -1.07 20.64
N GLY A 137 26.84 -0.18 21.07
CA GLY A 137 27.16 1.05 21.77
C GLY A 137 27.39 2.27 20.87
N SER A 138 27.54 2.08 19.55
CA SER A 138 27.65 3.19 18.59
C SER A 138 26.29 3.84 18.31
N PRO A 139 26.27 5.14 17.98
CA PRO A 139 25.03 5.81 17.61
C PRO A 139 24.47 5.31 16.26
N ASP A 140 23.15 5.38 16.10
CA ASP A 140 22.48 5.15 14.82
C ASP A 140 23.00 6.15 13.77
N GLY A 141 23.30 5.68 12.56
CA GLY A 141 23.93 6.49 11.52
C GLY A 141 25.45 6.55 11.61
N SER A 142 26.09 5.68 12.39
CA SER A 142 27.55 5.55 12.45
C SER A 142 28.10 4.70 11.30
N THR A 143 29.42 4.76 11.10
CA THR A 143 30.14 3.86 10.19
C THR A 143 30.92 2.82 10.98
N ALA A 144 31.12 1.64 10.40
CA ALA A 144 31.99 0.61 10.89
C ALA A 144 32.86 0.05 9.75
N THR A 145 34.11 -0.28 10.06
CA THR A 145 35.08 -0.71 9.06
C THR A 145 35.36 -2.20 9.22
N ASN A 146 35.30 -2.94 8.12
CA ASN A 146 35.65 -4.36 8.16
C ASN A 146 37.17 -4.60 8.22
N THR A 147 37.59 -5.85 8.39
CA THR A 147 39.01 -6.26 8.52
C THR A 147 39.89 -5.93 7.32
N THR A 148 39.32 -5.51 6.18
CA THR A 148 40.09 -5.12 4.98
C THR A 148 39.97 -3.62 4.65
N GLY A 149 39.41 -2.82 5.58
CA GLY A 149 39.33 -1.36 5.44
C GLY A 149 38.11 -0.87 4.66
N VAL A 150 37.10 -1.72 4.39
CA VAL A 150 35.84 -1.30 3.75
C VAL A 150 34.90 -0.75 4.81
N GLU A 151 34.45 0.48 4.59
CA GLU A 151 33.48 1.15 5.47
C GLU A 151 32.03 0.79 5.10
N TYR A 152 31.19 0.64 6.12
CA TYR A 152 29.76 0.40 6.03
C TYR A 152 29.01 1.45 6.85
N LEU A 153 28.01 2.10 6.26
CA LEU A 153 27.06 2.92 7.01
C LEU A 153 26.07 2.01 7.71
N ALA A 154 25.90 2.17 9.01
CA ALA A 154 25.01 1.38 9.84
C ALA A 154 23.79 2.21 10.26
N LEU A 155 22.60 1.74 9.93
CA LEU A 155 21.31 2.38 10.26
C LEU A 155 20.35 1.35 10.85
N ARG A 156 19.47 1.78 11.77
CA ARG A 156 18.31 0.97 12.11
C ARG A 156 17.37 0.90 10.92
N PRO A 157 16.90 -0.30 10.54
CA PRO A 157 15.96 -0.42 9.43
C PRO A 157 14.65 0.33 9.75
N LEU A 158 14.13 1.06 8.78
CA LEU A 158 12.77 1.56 8.83
C LEU A 158 11.78 0.39 8.83
N LEU A 159 10.50 0.64 9.14
CA LEU A 159 9.49 -0.42 9.07
C LEU A 159 9.42 -1.06 7.67
N SER A 160 9.50 -0.24 6.62
CA SER A 160 9.57 -0.71 5.24
C SER A 160 10.71 -1.69 4.99
N ASP A 161 11.91 -1.35 5.47
CA ASP A 161 13.11 -2.17 5.29
C ASP A 161 13.04 -3.45 6.13
N TYR A 162 12.49 -3.32 7.35
CA TYR A 162 12.27 -4.45 8.24
C TYR A 162 11.33 -5.48 7.61
N VAL A 163 10.16 -5.05 7.14
CA VAL A 163 9.17 -5.90 6.47
C VAL A 163 9.77 -6.60 5.25
N MET A 164 10.59 -5.89 4.47
CA MET A 164 11.22 -6.45 3.27
C MET A 164 12.37 -7.41 3.56
N SER A 165 12.96 -7.38 4.76
CA SER A 165 14.14 -8.18 5.16
C SER A 165 13.90 -9.18 6.30
N MET A 166 12.73 -9.21 6.90
CA MET A 166 12.39 -10.13 8.00
C MET A 166 12.20 -11.57 7.51
N PRO A 167 12.30 -12.59 8.38
CA PRO A 167 11.92 -13.96 8.07
C PRO A 167 10.47 -14.04 7.58
N ARG A 168 10.24 -14.78 6.50
CA ARG A 168 8.93 -14.90 5.86
C ARG A 168 8.57 -16.34 5.55
N GLY A 169 7.34 -16.72 5.88
CA GLY A 169 6.72 -17.98 5.44
C GLY A 169 5.69 -17.76 4.33
N ALA A 170 5.20 -16.52 4.17
CA ALA A 170 4.18 -16.15 3.19
C ALA A 170 4.59 -14.87 2.41
N ALA A 171 3.89 -14.59 1.32
CA ALA A 171 3.93 -13.28 0.67
C ALA A 171 3.50 -12.20 1.67
N VAL A 172 4.06 -11.00 1.54
CA VAL A 172 3.75 -9.87 2.44
C VAL A 172 3.04 -8.77 1.68
N VAL A 173 2.12 -8.09 2.35
CA VAL A 173 1.61 -6.80 1.87
C VAL A 173 2.77 -5.82 1.81
N TYR A 174 3.03 -5.27 0.63
CA TYR A 174 4.13 -4.33 0.44
C TYR A 174 3.91 -3.03 1.23
N PRO A 175 4.98 -2.37 1.69
CA PRO A 175 4.87 -1.13 2.47
C PRO A 175 4.02 -0.04 1.81
N LYS A 176 4.05 0.06 0.48
CA LYS A 176 3.23 1.01 -0.27
C LYS A 176 1.72 0.75 -0.12
N ASP A 177 1.34 -0.54 -0.07
CA ASP A 177 -0.05 -0.96 0.08
C ASP A 177 -0.47 -0.91 1.56
N ALA A 178 0.39 -1.32 2.48
CA ALA A 178 0.16 -1.19 3.92
C ALA A 178 -0.09 0.28 4.33
N GLY A 179 0.67 1.22 3.75
CA GLY A 179 0.44 2.65 3.95
C GLY A 179 -0.93 3.11 3.44
N GLN A 180 -1.36 2.60 2.28
CA GLN A 180 -2.70 2.86 1.74
C GLN A 180 -3.80 2.25 2.61
N ILE A 181 -3.61 1.01 3.11
CA ILE A 181 -4.57 0.37 4.01
C ILE A 181 -4.77 1.24 5.26
N VAL A 182 -3.70 1.67 5.92
CA VAL A 182 -3.80 2.51 7.11
C VAL A 182 -4.52 3.84 6.82
N ALA A 183 -4.14 4.53 5.74
CA ALA A 183 -4.69 5.83 5.41
C ALA A 183 -6.14 5.77 4.90
N MET A 184 -6.43 4.83 3.97
CA MET A 184 -7.73 4.78 3.30
C MET A 184 -8.80 4.05 4.12
N ALA A 185 -8.41 3.18 5.04
CA ALA A 185 -9.33 2.64 6.04
C ALA A 185 -9.47 3.57 7.27
N ASP A 186 -8.76 4.70 7.29
CA ASP A 186 -8.77 5.65 8.41
C ASP A 186 -8.51 4.94 9.75
N ILE A 187 -7.40 4.20 9.83
CA ILE A 187 -6.98 3.52 11.06
C ILE A 187 -6.31 4.55 11.97
N PHE A 188 -6.91 4.78 13.13
CA PHE A 188 -6.52 5.86 14.05
C PHE A 188 -6.02 5.32 15.40
N PRO A 189 -5.25 6.11 16.17
CA PRO A 189 -4.83 5.74 17.51
C PRO A 189 -6.01 5.48 18.45
N GLY A 190 -6.04 4.32 19.08
CA GLY A 190 -7.13 3.88 19.95
C GLY A 190 -8.20 3.04 19.25
N ALA A 191 -8.15 2.87 17.93
CA ALA A 191 -9.11 2.06 17.18
C ALA A 191 -9.05 0.57 17.57
N THR A 192 -10.20 -0.09 17.50
CA THR A 192 -10.32 -1.54 17.53
C THR A 192 -10.34 -2.07 16.08
N VAL A 193 -9.30 -2.81 15.73
CA VAL A 193 -9.08 -3.33 14.38
C VAL A 193 -9.09 -4.86 14.40
N VAL A 194 -9.75 -5.46 13.43
CA VAL A 194 -9.66 -6.89 13.11
C VAL A 194 -8.83 -7.07 11.85
N GLU A 195 -7.87 -7.98 11.89
CA GLU A 195 -7.04 -8.40 10.76
C GLU A 195 -7.22 -9.91 10.54
N ALA A 196 -7.36 -10.35 9.29
CA ALA A 196 -7.30 -11.75 8.94
C ALA A 196 -6.37 -11.98 7.76
N GLY A 197 -5.56 -13.07 7.88
CA GLY A 197 -4.44 -13.34 7.01
C GLY A 197 -3.17 -12.66 7.52
N VAL A 198 -2.75 -13.03 8.73
CA VAL A 198 -1.58 -12.43 9.42
C VAL A 198 -0.28 -12.71 8.70
N GLY A 199 -0.15 -13.92 8.13
CA GLY A 199 1.03 -14.37 7.41
C GLY A 199 2.30 -14.23 8.26
N SER A 200 3.22 -13.37 7.82
CA SER A 200 4.48 -13.13 8.56
C SER A 200 4.42 -11.90 9.49
N GLY A 201 3.26 -11.30 9.69
CA GLY A 201 3.07 -10.13 10.56
C GLY A 201 3.47 -8.78 9.95
N ALA A 202 3.68 -8.72 8.65
CA ALA A 202 4.11 -7.50 7.95
C ALA A 202 3.07 -6.37 8.06
N LEU A 203 1.82 -6.68 7.73
CA LEU A 203 0.71 -5.74 7.83
C LEU A 203 0.39 -5.44 9.30
N SER A 204 0.37 -6.47 10.16
CA SER A 204 0.15 -6.33 11.61
C SER A 204 1.03 -5.26 12.25
N MET A 205 2.34 -5.19 11.88
CA MET A 205 3.24 -4.15 12.40
C MET A 205 2.82 -2.73 11.98
N SER A 206 2.30 -2.56 10.78
CA SER A 206 1.79 -1.27 10.31
C SER A 206 0.49 -0.87 11.02
N LEU A 207 -0.41 -1.85 11.23
CA LEU A 207 -1.67 -1.67 11.96
C LEU A 207 -1.41 -1.34 13.43
N LEU A 208 -0.50 -2.06 14.10
CA LEU A 208 -0.11 -1.82 15.49
C LEU A 208 0.48 -0.42 15.70
N ARG A 209 1.28 0.06 14.76
CA ARG A 209 1.77 1.45 14.80
C ARG A 209 0.65 2.48 14.66
N ALA A 210 -0.34 2.18 13.86
CA ALA A 210 -1.47 3.08 13.63
C ALA A 210 -2.41 3.13 14.83
N VAL A 211 -2.78 1.99 15.40
CA VAL A 211 -3.67 1.94 16.55
C VAL A 211 -2.98 2.37 17.86
N GLY A 212 -1.65 2.19 17.96
CA GLY A 212 -0.88 2.50 19.16
C GLY A 212 -1.23 1.62 20.36
N ASP A 213 -0.61 1.91 21.51
CA ASP A 213 -0.76 1.09 22.73
C ASP A 213 -2.17 1.13 23.34
N ALA A 214 -2.94 2.18 23.05
CA ALA A 214 -4.31 2.36 23.53
C ALA A 214 -5.37 1.70 22.66
N GLY A 215 -5.00 1.30 21.42
CA GLY A 215 -5.88 0.59 20.51
C GLY A 215 -5.91 -0.91 20.77
N ARG A 216 -6.56 -1.63 19.85
CA ARG A 216 -6.62 -3.09 19.84
C ARG A 216 -6.51 -3.60 18.42
N LEU A 217 -5.67 -4.61 18.22
CA LEU A 217 -5.57 -5.36 16.98
C LEU A 217 -5.85 -6.84 17.30
N HIS A 218 -6.98 -7.34 16.80
CA HIS A 218 -7.35 -8.76 16.86
C HIS A 218 -7.02 -9.39 15.51
N SER A 219 -5.98 -10.21 15.47
CA SER A 219 -5.51 -10.85 14.26
C SER A 219 -5.89 -12.33 14.25
N PHE A 220 -6.34 -12.82 13.08
CA PHE A 220 -6.76 -14.20 12.88
C PHE A 220 -5.91 -14.85 11.80
N GLU A 221 -5.34 -16.02 12.11
CA GLU A 221 -4.51 -16.79 11.21
C GLU A 221 -4.90 -18.27 11.31
N ARG A 222 -5.16 -18.92 10.17
CA ARG A 222 -5.52 -20.34 10.15
C ARG A 222 -4.36 -21.27 10.47
N ARG A 223 -3.15 -20.84 10.15
CA ARG A 223 -1.92 -21.63 10.24
C ARG A 223 -1.12 -21.22 11.46
N GLU A 224 -0.95 -22.14 12.38
CA GLU A 224 -0.19 -21.92 13.61
C GLU A 224 1.28 -21.56 13.34
N ASP A 225 1.91 -22.21 12.35
CA ASP A 225 3.30 -21.94 11.95
C ASP A 225 3.48 -20.48 11.46
N PHE A 226 2.49 -19.92 10.77
CA PHE A 226 2.51 -18.51 10.35
C PHE A 226 2.25 -17.57 11.52
N ALA A 227 1.31 -17.90 12.40
CA ALA A 227 1.06 -17.11 13.60
C ALA A 227 2.32 -17.03 14.48
N ASP A 228 3.10 -18.09 14.60
CA ASP A 228 4.35 -18.12 15.36
C ASP A 228 5.44 -17.26 14.69
N ILE A 229 5.58 -17.33 13.37
CA ILE A 229 6.48 -16.45 12.61
C ILE A 229 6.09 -14.99 12.82
N ALA A 230 4.79 -14.69 12.75
CA ALA A 230 4.29 -13.33 12.97
C ALA A 230 4.59 -12.82 14.38
N ARG A 231 4.33 -13.63 15.42
CA ARG A 231 4.65 -13.30 16.81
C ARG A 231 6.14 -12.98 16.96
N ALA A 232 7.01 -13.84 16.46
CA ALA A 232 8.45 -13.65 16.53
C ALA A 232 8.91 -12.36 15.82
N ASN A 233 8.37 -12.07 14.63
CA ASN A 233 8.70 -10.86 13.88
C ASN A 233 8.22 -9.58 14.59
N VAL A 234 6.98 -9.57 15.09
CA VAL A 234 6.39 -8.43 15.80
C VAL A 234 7.14 -8.17 17.10
N GLU A 235 7.40 -9.21 17.88
CA GLU A 235 8.17 -9.09 19.13
C GLU A 235 9.60 -8.60 18.88
N ALA A 236 10.28 -9.12 17.85
CA ALA A 236 11.60 -8.64 17.48
C ALA A 236 11.60 -7.17 17.06
N PHE A 237 10.55 -6.73 16.37
CA PHE A 237 10.43 -5.33 15.92
C PHE A 237 10.10 -4.37 17.06
N PHE A 238 9.15 -4.72 17.92
CA PHE A 238 8.73 -3.87 19.04
C PHE A 238 9.56 -4.06 20.31
N GLY A 239 10.38 -5.12 20.39
CA GLY A 239 11.21 -5.43 21.55
C GLY A 239 10.50 -6.21 22.63
N GLY A 240 9.45 -6.91 22.29
CA GLY A 240 8.59 -7.72 23.13
C GLY A 240 7.17 -7.77 22.61
N ALA A 241 6.30 -8.46 23.35
CA ALA A 241 4.88 -8.54 23.02
C ALA A 241 4.24 -7.14 23.00
N HIS A 242 3.48 -6.86 21.95
CA HIS A 242 2.79 -5.57 21.82
C HIS A 242 1.49 -5.57 22.64
N PRO A 243 1.24 -4.60 23.53
CA PRO A 243 0.11 -4.62 24.46
C PRO A 243 -1.26 -4.56 23.77
N ALA A 244 -1.33 -3.99 22.56
CA ALA A 244 -2.55 -3.88 21.77
C ALA A 244 -2.80 -5.08 20.85
N TRP A 245 -1.98 -6.13 20.87
CA TRP A 245 -2.07 -7.22 19.90
C TRP A 245 -2.50 -8.56 20.48
N THR A 246 -3.47 -9.18 19.83
CA THR A 246 -3.91 -10.55 20.12
C THR A 246 -3.94 -11.34 18.81
N VAL A 247 -3.38 -12.54 18.79
CA VAL A 247 -3.43 -13.45 17.65
C VAL A 247 -4.23 -14.70 18.02
N THR A 248 -5.31 -14.93 17.31
CA THR A 248 -6.14 -16.14 17.39
C THR A 248 -5.79 -17.06 16.23
N VAL A 249 -5.39 -18.30 16.54
CA VAL A 249 -5.20 -19.34 15.54
C VAL A 249 -6.55 -19.97 15.26
N GLY A 250 -7.06 -19.83 14.04
CA GLY A 250 -8.36 -20.32 13.65
C GLY A 250 -8.94 -19.62 12.43
N ASP A 251 -10.11 -20.09 12.02
CA ASP A 251 -10.86 -19.46 10.93
C ASP A 251 -11.58 -18.18 11.41
N LEU A 252 -11.50 -17.11 10.64
CA LEU A 252 -12.16 -15.86 11.00
C LEU A 252 -13.67 -16.02 11.17
N VAL A 253 -14.33 -16.79 10.30
CA VAL A 253 -15.77 -17.00 10.33
C VAL A 253 -16.20 -17.69 11.63
N GLU A 254 -15.39 -18.63 12.10
CA GLU A 254 -15.69 -19.39 13.32
C GLU A 254 -15.32 -18.63 14.60
N GLU A 255 -14.23 -17.89 14.57
CA GLU A 255 -13.60 -17.34 15.79
C GLU A 255 -13.96 -15.87 16.08
N LEU A 256 -14.34 -15.08 15.06
CA LEU A 256 -14.55 -13.64 15.26
C LEU A 256 -15.63 -13.35 16.30
N GLY A 257 -16.80 -13.97 16.15
CA GLY A 257 -17.92 -13.77 17.10
C GLY A 257 -17.70 -14.34 18.50
N ARG A 258 -16.71 -15.24 18.67
CA ARG A 258 -16.32 -15.79 19.99
C ARG A 258 -15.32 -14.91 20.72
N THR A 259 -14.51 -14.16 19.98
CA THR A 259 -13.38 -13.40 20.50
C THR A 259 -13.64 -11.92 20.60
N VAL A 260 -14.48 -11.37 19.72
CA VAL A 260 -14.76 -9.94 19.63
C VAL A 260 -16.27 -9.70 19.69
N PRO A 261 -16.76 -8.83 20.60
CA PRO A 261 -18.19 -8.52 20.69
C PRO A 261 -18.72 -7.87 19.40
N ALA A 262 -19.97 -8.21 19.05
CA ALA A 262 -20.64 -7.62 17.90
C ALA A 262 -20.75 -6.09 18.01
N GLY A 263 -20.59 -5.40 16.88
CA GLY A 263 -20.75 -3.95 16.79
C GLY A 263 -19.69 -3.13 17.53
N THR A 264 -18.51 -3.71 17.83
CA THR A 264 -17.43 -3.01 18.58
C THR A 264 -16.16 -2.77 17.77
N VAL A 265 -16.11 -3.25 16.52
CA VAL A 265 -14.94 -3.12 15.65
C VAL A 265 -15.06 -1.86 14.80
N ASP A 266 -14.03 -1.04 14.81
CA ASP A 266 -13.98 0.17 13.99
C ASP A 266 -13.58 -0.14 12.54
N ARG A 267 -12.58 -1.06 12.37
CA ARG A 267 -11.96 -1.36 11.08
C ARG A 267 -11.71 -2.86 10.94
N VAL A 268 -11.94 -3.40 9.76
CA VAL A 268 -11.59 -4.77 9.40
C VAL A 268 -10.69 -4.76 8.18
N VAL A 269 -9.58 -5.48 8.24
CA VAL A 269 -8.60 -5.62 7.17
C VAL A 269 -8.44 -7.09 6.82
N LEU A 270 -8.75 -7.45 5.58
CA LEU A 270 -8.67 -8.83 5.10
C LEU A 270 -7.61 -8.97 4.01
N ASP A 271 -6.53 -9.72 4.32
CA ASP A 271 -5.49 -10.16 3.38
C ASP A 271 -5.57 -11.68 3.25
N MET A 272 -6.56 -12.16 2.52
CA MET A 272 -6.87 -13.57 2.41
C MET A 272 -7.43 -13.96 1.05
N LEU A 273 -7.42 -15.26 0.76
CA LEU A 273 -7.81 -15.79 -0.56
C LEU A 273 -9.27 -15.49 -0.92
N ALA A 274 -10.18 -15.59 0.04
CA ALA A 274 -11.63 -15.53 -0.18
C ALA A 274 -12.34 -14.59 0.82
N PRO A 275 -12.04 -13.25 0.81
CA PRO A 275 -12.59 -12.32 1.78
C PRO A 275 -14.12 -12.17 1.68
N TRP A 276 -14.74 -12.48 0.53
CA TRP A 276 -16.20 -12.47 0.34
C TRP A 276 -16.94 -13.47 1.22
N GLU A 277 -16.28 -14.54 1.68
CA GLU A 277 -16.87 -15.54 2.56
C GLU A 277 -17.04 -15.05 4.01
N CYS A 278 -16.39 -13.93 4.34
CA CYS A 278 -16.39 -13.37 5.69
C CYS A 278 -17.35 -12.19 5.87
N LEU A 279 -18.06 -11.75 4.83
CA LEU A 279 -18.82 -10.49 4.86
C LEU A 279 -19.91 -10.48 5.93
N ASP A 280 -20.59 -11.61 6.18
CA ASP A 280 -21.63 -11.70 7.21
C ASP A 280 -21.06 -11.45 8.61
N VAL A 281 -20.05 -12.20 9.02
CA VAL A 281 -19.42 -12.09 10.35
C VAL A 281 -18.73 -10.74 10.55
N VAL A 282 -18.19 -10.18 9.46
CA VAL A 282 -17.59 -8.84 9.47
C VAL A 282 -18.66 -7.76 9.64
N ALA A 283 -19.83 -7.91 8.98
CA ALA A 283 -20.94 -6.99 9.18
C ALA A 283 -21.44 -6.97 10.62
N ASP A 284 -21.48 -8.14 11.27
CA ASP A 284 -21.89 -8.24 12.66
C ASP A 284 -20.88 -7.63 13.63
N ALA A 285 -19.60 -7.76 13.35
CA ALA A 285 -18.53 -7.22 14.19
C ALA A 285 -18.37 -5.70 14.08
N LEU A 286 -18.53 -5.14 12.87
CA LEU A 286 -18.32 -3.73 12.59
C LEU A 286 -19.37 -2.82 13.24
N THR A 287 -18.92 -1.71 13.80
CA THR A 287 -19.79 -0.59 14.15
C THR A 287 -20.48 -0.02 12.92
N PRO A 288 -21.67 0.57 13.01
CA PRO A 288 -22.25 1.35 11.92
C PRO A 288 -21.29 2.45 11.47
N GLY A 289 -21.00 2.53 10.16
CA GLY A 289 -20.00 3.43 9.60
C GLY A 289 -18.57 2.90 9.65
N GLY A 290 -18.32 1.76 10.30
CA GLY A 290 -17.04 1.07 10.30
C GLY A 290 -16.58 0.69 8.89
N VAL A 291 -15.28 0.53 8.69
CA VAL A 291 -14.68 0.29 7.37
C VAL A 291 -14.21 -1.15 7.26
N LEU A 292 -14.58 -1.80 6.17
CA LEU A 292 -13.96 -3.02 5.68
C LEU A 292 -13.03 -2.66 4.53
N ILE A 293 -11.79 -3.13 4.57
CA ILE A 293 -10.84 -3.09 3.47
C ILE A 293 -10.30 -4.48 3.20
N CYS A 294 -10.28 -4.89 1.93
CA CYS A 294 -9.68 -6.15 1.50
C CYS A 294 -8.50 -5.87 0.56
N TYR A 295 -7.45 -6.66 0.72
CA TYR A 295 -6.32 -6.75 -0.21
C TYR A 295 -6.44 -8.07 -0.97
N VAL A 296 -6.51 -8.00 -2.30
CA VAL A 296 -6.70 -9.17 -3.18
C VAL A 296 -5.74 -9.12 -4.36
N ALA A 297 -5.26 -10.29 -4.78
CA ALA A 297 -4.22 -10.38 -5.80
C ALA A 297 -4.75 -10.28 -7.24
N THR A 298 -6.03 -10.60 -7.49
CA THR A 298 -6.55 -10.72 -8.85
C THR A 298 -7.80 -9.89 -9.09
N ALA A 299 -8.00 -9.45 -10.33
CA ALA A 299 -9.22 -8.73 -10.75
C ALA A 299 -10.50 -9.57 -10.55
N THR A 300 -10.41 -10.88 -10.67
CA THR A 300 -11.55 -11.79 -10.41
C THR A 300 -11.94 -11.77 -8.93
N GLN A 301 -10.98 -11.82 -8.01
CA GLN A 301 -11.23 -11.68 -6.58
C GLN A 301 -11.83 -10.32 -6.26
N LEU A 302 -11.25 -9.25 -6.84
CA LEU A 302 -11.74 -7.88 -6.69
C LEU A 302 -13.22 -7.75 -7.09
N SER A 303 -13.56 -8.26 -8.27
CA SER A 303 -14.96 -8.28 -8.76
C SER A 303 -15.87 -9.05 -7.82
N ARG A 304 -15.45 -10.23 -7.36
CA ARG A 304 -16.26 -11.08 -6.48
C ARG A 304 -16.54 -10.41 -5.13
N VAL A 305 -15.52 -9.81 -4.50
CA VAL A 305 -15.74 -9.03 -3.25
C VAL A 305 -16.74 -7.90 -3.49
N ALA A 306 -16.59 -7.17 -4.61
CA ALA A 306 -17.48 -6.05 -4.91
C ALA A 306 -18.94 -6.49 -5.11
N GLU A 307 -19.17 -7.55 -5.88
CA GLU A 307 -20.53 -8.04 -6.12
C GLU A 307 -21.14 -8.63 -4.85
N THR A 308 -20.40 -9.47 -4.09
CA THR A 308 -20.93 -10.03 -2.84
C THR A 308 -21.25 -8.94 -1.81
N ALA A 309 -20.43 -7.89 -1.70
CA ALA A 309 -20.72 -6.77 -0.80
C ALA A 309 -21.99 -6.00 -1.21
N ARG A 310 -22.26 -5.88 -2.53
CA ARG A 310 -23.50 -5.29 -3.04
C ARG A 310 -24.72 -6.14 -2.75
N GLU A 311 -24.63 -7.44 -3.00
CA GLU A 311 -25.69 -8.43 -2.76
C GLU A 311 -26.04 -8.52 -1.29
N HIS A 312 -25.06 -8.44 -0.41
CA HIS A 312 -25.25 -8.46 1.05
C HIS A 312 -26.14 -7.33 1.55
N GLY A 313 -26.08 -6.15 0.93
CA GLY A 313 -26.95 -5.01 1.24
C GLY A 313 -26.65 -4.26 2.57
N SER A 314 -25.73 -4.76 3.39
CA SER A 314 -25.32 -4.09 4.65
C SER A 314 -24.09 -3.19 4.48
N TYR A 315 -23.62 -3.03 3.26
CA TYR A 315 -22.43 -2.26 2.95
C TYR A 315 -22.73 -1.13 1.95
N THR A 316 -21.90 -0.10 2.00
CA THR A 316 -21.95 0.96 0.98
C THR A 316 -21.41 0.42 -0.35
N GLU A 317 -21.64 1.17 -1.44
CA GLU A 317 -21.00 0.86 -2.73
C GLU A 317 -19.47 0.73 -2.56
N PRO A 318 -18.88 -0.41 -2.95
CA PRO A 318 -17.43 -0.62 -2.85
C PRO A 318 -16.62 0.33 -3.74
N VAL A 319 -15.47 0.77 -3.24
CA VAL A 319 -14.49 1.57 -4.00
C VAL A 319 -13.18 0.80 -4.05
N ALA A 320 -12.59 0.67 -5.23
CA ALA A 320 -11.38 -0.11 -5.44
C ALA A 320 -10.29 0.69 -6.16
N TRP A 321 -9.03 0.35 -5.86
CA TRP A 321 -7.85 0.93 -6.50
C TRP A 321 -6.64 -0.02 -6.36
N GLU A 322 -5.57 0.30 -7.06
CA GLU A 322 -4.22 -0.20 -6.82
C GLU A 322 -3.26 0.98 -6.66
N SER A 323 -2.11 0.74 -6.05
CA SER A 323 -1.08 1.76 -5.90
C SER A 323 0.20 1.37 -6.64
N LEU A 324 0.83 2.36 -7.29
CA LEU A 324 2.07 2.21 -8.02
C LEU A 324 3.12 3.15 -7.42
N VAL A 325 4.30 2.61 -7.10
CA VAL A 325 5.43 3.41 -6.64
C VAL A 325 6.59 3.21 -7.59
N ARG A 326 7.05 4.30 -8.19
CA ARG A 326 8.20 4.30 -9.09
C ARG A 326 9.37 5.03 -8.46
N GLY A 327 10.48 4.32 -8.27
CA GLY A 327 11.74 4.90 -7.83
C GLY A 327 12.37 5.79 -8.91
N TRP A 328 13.23 6.71 -8.48
CA TRP A 328 14.02 7.56 -9.35
C TRP A 328 15.49 7.41 -9.01
N HIS A 329 16.32 7.24 -10.03
CA HIS A 329 17.76 7.30 -9.92
C HIS A 329 18.20 8.76 -9.83
N LEU A 330 19.01 9.08 -8.81
CA LEU A 330 19.47 10.43 -8.52
C LEU A 330 20.99 10.40 -8.38
N GLU A 331 21.72 10.77 -9.43
CA GLU A 331 23.18 10.84 -9.42
C GLU A 331 23.64 12.05 -10.23
N GLY A 332 24.08 13.11 -9.56
CA GLY A 332 24.44 14.38 -10.19
C GLY A 332 23.33 14.91 -11.10
N LEU A 333 23.61 15.09 -12.37
CA LEU A 333 22.62 15.51 -13.38
C LEU A 333 21.83 14.35 -13.97
N ALA A 334 22.17 13.09 -13.66
CA ALA A 334 21.47 11.91 -14.14
C ALA A 334 20.22 11.63 -13.25
N VAL A 335 19.17 12.40 -13.48
CA VAL A 335 17.87 12.25 -12.80
C VAL A 335 16.89 11.57 -13.75
N ARG A 336 16.51 10.33 -13.46
CA ARG A 336 15.65 9.52 -14.32
C ARG A 336 14.86 8.49 -13.53
N PRO A 337 13.67 8.06 -14.03
CA PRO A 337 12.95 6.95 -13.41
C PRO A 337 13.80 5.67 -13.41
N GLU A 338 13.70 4.88 -12.35
CA GLU A 338 14.25 3.54 -12.34
C GLU A 338 13.57 2.65 -13.38
N HIS A 339 14.36 1.76 -14.02
CA HIS A 339 13.84 0.82 -15.02
C HIS A 339 12.98 -0.27 -14.37
N ARG A 340 13.31 -0.67 -13.14
CA ARG A 340 12.58 -1.70 -12.39
C ARG A 340 11.58 -1.05 -11.46
N MET A 341 10.33 -1.52 -11.51
CA MET A 341 9.29 -1.19 -10.55
C MET A 341 8.38 -2.40 -10.36
N HIS A 342 7.75 -2.50 -9.20
CA HIS A 342 6.65 -3.43 -9.01
C HIS A 342 5.40 -2.83 -9.63
N GLY A 343 5.00 -3.34 -10.80
CA GLY A 343 3.85 -2.82 -11.55
C GLY A 343 2.53 -3.13 -10.86
N HIS A 344 2.38 -4.39 -10.41
CA HIS A 344 1.20 -4.84 -9.68
C HIS A 344 1.62 -5.68 -8.48
N THR A 345 0.97 -5.46 -7.33
CA THR A 345 1.17 -6.24 -6.10
C THR A 345 -0.15 -6.80 -5.58
N GLY A 346 -1.23 -6.07 -5.74
CA GLY A 346 -2.58 -6.43 -5.37
C GLY A 346 -3.52 -5.25 -5.54
N PHE A 347 -4.81 -5.52 -5.47
CA PHE A 347 -5.88 -4.53 -5.46
C PHE A 347 -6.36 -4.30 -4.03
N LEU A 348 -6.73 -3.07 -3.75
CA LEU A 348 -7.41 -2.66 -2.53
C LEU A 348 -8.86 -2.35 -2.84
N ILE A 349 -9.77 -2.82 -1.98
CA ILE A 349 -11.19 -2.52 -2.08
C ILE A 349 -11.74 -2.20 -0.71
N THR A 350 -12.47 -1.10 -0.60
CA THR A 350 -13.09 -0.70 0.66
C THR A 350 -14.58 -0.52 0.51
N THR A 351 -15.28 -0.78 1.62
CA THR A 351 -16.69 -0.46 1.81
C THR A 351 -16.95 -0.13 3.27
N ARG A 352 -18.10 0.44 3.60
CA ARG A 352 -18.47 0.81 4.96
C ARG A 352 -19.74 0.09 5.40
N ARG A 353 -19.79 -0.28 6.67
CA ARG A 353 -20.98 -0.87 7.30
C ARG A 353 -22.13 0.15 7.35
N LEU A 354 -23.27 -0.18 6.79
CA LEU A 354 -24.47 0.60 6.95
C LEU A 354 -25.08 0.39 8.34
N ALA A 355 -25.82 1.35 8.86
CA ALA A 355 -26.61 1.14 10.05
C ALA A 355 -27.71 0.08 9.77
N PRO A 356 -28.09 -0.75 10.78
CA PRO A 356 -29.15 -1.74 10.60
C PRO A 356 -30.44 -1.11 10.05
N GLY A 357 -31.04 -1.74 9.06
CA GLY A 357 -32.28 -1.27 8.42
C GLY A 357 -32.10 -0.10 7.44
N THR A 358 -30.86 0.34 7.18
CA THR A 358 -30.58 1.41 6.22
C THR A 358 -30.54 0.84 4.80
N THR A 359 -31.30 1.44 3.90
CA THR A 359 -31.21 1.21 2.45
C THR A 359 -30.55 2.43 1.81
N PRO A 360 -29.36 2.29 1.18
CA PRO A 360 -28.72 3.42 0.54
C PRO A 360 -29.52 3.86 -0.70
N PRO A 361 -29.48 5.16 -1.06
CA PRO A 361 -30.12 5.64 -2.27
C PRO A 361 -29.52 4.94 -3.50
N LEU A 362 -30.37 4.54 -4.43
CA LEU A 362 -29.96 3.86 -5.67
C LEU A 362 -29.06 4.79 -6.49
N ARG A 363 -27.83 4.36 -6.72
CA ARG A 363 -26.94 5.03 -7.68
C ARG A 363 -27.39 4.70 -9.09
N LYS A 364 -27.75 5.71 -9.87
CA LYS A 364 -27.98 5.55 -11.30
C LYS A 364 -26.66 5.17 -11.96
N ARG A 365 -26.51 3.91 -12.35
CA ARG A 365 -25.34 3.41 -13.08
C ARG A 365 -25.65 3.46 -14.57
N ARG A 366 -24.67 3.95 -15.35
CA ARG A 366 -24.69 3.71 -16.80
C ARG A 366 -24.32 2.24 -17.02
N PRO A 367 -25.15 1.44 -17.70
CA PRO A 367 -24.76 0.10 -18.10
C PRO A 367 -23.48 0.15 -18.94
N ALA A 368 -22.57 -0.80 -18.74
CA ALA A 368 -21.42 -0.95 -19.62
C ALA A 368 -21.91 -1.27 -21.04
N LYS A 369 -21.25 -0.75 -22.07
CA LYS A 369 -21.49 -1.16 -23.46
C LYS A 369 -21.32 -2.68 -23.53
N GLY A 370 -22.36 -3.41 -23.92
CA GLY A 370 -22.38 -4.89 -23.98
C GLY A 370 -22.91 -5.59 -22.72
N ALA A 371 -23.40 -4.87 -21.70
CA ALA A 371 -24.04 -5.45 -20.53
C ALA A 371 -25.49 -5.97 -20.80
N TYR A 372 -25.97 -5.79 -22.01
CA TYR A 372 -27.26 -6.36 -22.43
C TYR A 372 -27.00 -7.64 -23.19
N ASP A 373 -27.64 -8.73 -22.81
CA ASP A 373 -27.73 -9.93 -23.62
C ASP A 373 -28.39 -9.54 -24.99
N ALA A 374 -27.82 -10.03 -26.07
CA ALA A 374 -28.30 -9.78 -27.41
C ALA A 374 -29.75 -10.28 -27.65
N ALA A 375 -30.34 -10.95 -26.65
CA ALA A 375 -31.74 -11.42 -26.64
C ALA A 375 -32.75 -10.36 -26.14
N GLU A 376 -32.29 -9.36 -25.35
CA GLU A 376 -33.11 -8.20 -25.05
C GLU A 376 -32.78 -7.13 -26.10
N ALA A 377 -33.57 -7.14 -27.17
CA ALA A 377 -33.51 -6.09 -28.19
C ALA A 377 -33.60 -4.73 -27.47
N GLY A 378 -32.50 -3.99 -27.46
CA GLY A 378 -32.48 -2.65 -26.86
C GLY A 378 -33.58 -1.78 -27.45
N PRO A 379 -33.95 -0.70 -26.75
CA PRO A 379 -35.04 0.16 -27.17
C PRO A 379 -34.89 0.53 -28.65
N THR A 380 -35.95 0.39 -29.41
CA THR A 380 -36.02 0.85 -30.79
C THR A 380 -35.58 2.32 -30.83
N GLY A 381 -35.13 2.84 -31.96
CA GLY A 381 -34.63 4.22 -32.06
C GLY A 381 -35.52 5.27 -31.41
N ALA A 382 -36.85 5.04 -31.31
CA ALA A 382 -37.83 5.88 -30.62
C ALA A 382 -37.63 5.87 -29.07
N ASP A 383 -37.36 4.69 -28.49
CA ASP A 383 -37.18 4.53 -27.04
C ASP A 383 -35.85 5.10 -26.59
N ALA A 384 -34.83 5.07 -27.46
CA ALA A 384 -33.53 5.74 -27.20
C ALA A 384 -33.67 7.26 -27.20
N PHE A 385 -34.60 7.82 -27.99
CA PHE A 385 -34.90 9.26 -27.98
C PHE A 385 -35.65 9.67 -26.70
N ALA A 386 -36.67 8.91 -26.28
CA ALA A 386 -37.39 9.16 -25.04
C ALA A 386 -36.46 9.07 -23.81
N ALA A 387 -35.50 8.12 -23.80
CA ALA A 387 -34.49 8.01 -22.77
C ALA A 387 -33.50 9.20 -22.77
N LEU A 388 -33.20 9.78 -23.92
CA LEU A 388 -32.33 10.97 -24.05
C LEU A 388 -33.02 12.24 -23.58
N GLU A 389 -34.34 12.40 -23.85
CA GLU A 389 -35.12 13.53 -23.35
C GLU A 389 -35.31 13.46 -21.83
N SER A 390 -35.65 12.32 -21.29
CA SER A 390 -35.71 12.09 -19.84
C SER A 390 -34.34 12.31 -19.14
N TYR A 391 -33.22 12.07 -19.83
CA TYR A 391 -31.87 12.32 -19.31
C TYR A 391 -31.50 13.81 -19.32
N ALA A 392 -31.99 14.55 -20.30
CA ALA A 392 -31.78 16.01 -20.36
C ALA A 392 -32.57 16.73 -19.26
N GLU A 393 -33.83 16.33 -19.03
CA GLU A 393 -34.64 16.86 -17.92
C GLU A 393 -34.03 16.57 -16.56
N LEU A 394 -33.50 15.36 -16.37
CA LEU A 394 -32.86 14.95 -15.11
C LEU A 394 -31.49 15.63 -14.88
N ALA A 395 -30.76 15.91 -15.94
CA ALA A 395 -29.47 16.64 -15.84
C ALA A 395 -29.67 18.10 -15.43
N GLU A 396 -30.79 18.69 -15.88
CA GLU A 396 -31.22 20.04 -15.50
C GLU A 396 -31.65 20.10 -14.02
N GLU A 397 -32.37 19.09 -13.56
CA GLU A 397 -32.81 18.95 -12.16
C GLU A 397 -31.67 18.70 -11.18
N LEU A 398 -30.57 18.06 -11.64
CA LEU A 398 -29.36 17.81 -10.86
C LEU A 398 -28.29 18.90 -10.94
N GLY A 399 -28.55 20.00 -11.69
CA GLY A 399 -27.62 21.11 -11.86
C GLY A 399 -26.35 20.75 -12.68
N GLU A 400 -26.40 19.66 -13.46
CA GLU A 400 -25.33 19.33 -14.38
C GLU A 400 -25.36 20.25 -15.61
N ARG A 401 -24.19 20.62 -16.16
CA ARG A 401 -24.11 21.47 -17.35
C ARG A 401 -24.87 20.83 -18.51
N PRO A 402 -25.84 21.53 -19.10
CA PRO A 402 -26.63 21.00 -20.21
C PRO A 402 -25.71 20.59 -21.37
N VAL A 403 -26.00 19.45 -21.97
CA VAL A 403 -25.29 18.97 -23.16
C VAL A 403 -25.50 20.01 -24.27
N SER A 404 -24.42 20.57 -24.80
CA SER A 404 -24.52 21.66 -25.79
C SER A 404 -25.37 21.23 -26.98
N ASP A 405 -26.24 22.13 -27.49
CA ASP A 405 -27.10 21.92 -28.67
C ASP A 405 -26.35 21.34 -29.87
N LYS A 406 -25.08 21.68 -30.02
CA LYS A 406 -24.19 21.16 -31.07
C LYS A 406 -23.96 19.65 -30.90
N LYS A 407 -23.81 19.17 -29.66
CA LYS A 407 -23.63 17.74 -29.37
C LYS A 407 -24.94 16.97 -29.56
N VAL A 408 -26.07 17.55 -29.17
CA VAL A 408 -27.41 16.98 -29.37
C VAL A 408 -27.71 16.85 -30.86
N ARG A 409 -27.47 17.92 -31.67
CA ARG A 409 -27.64 17.88 -33.15
C ARG A 409 -26.75 16.84 -33.82
N ARG A 410 -25.49 16.70 -33.37
CA ARG A 410 -24.58 15.68 -33.88
C ARG A 410 -25.11 14.25 -33.61
N LEU A 411 -25.54 13.99 -32.38
CA LEU A 411 -26.09 12.69 -31.98
C LEU A 411 -27.36 12.37 -32.73
N ARG A 412 -28.26 13.35 -32.94
CA ARG A 412 -29.47 13.19 -33.75
C ARG A 412 -29.16 12.81 -35.20
N ARG A 413 -28.17 13.48 -35.80
CA ARG A 413 -27.73 13.15 -37.16
C ARG A 413 -27.15 11.75 -37.26
N THR A 414 -26.28 11.37 -36.35
CA THR A 414 -25.70 10.01 -36.32
C THR A 414 -26.78 8.94 -36.10
N ALA A 415 -27.78 9.18 -35.25
CA ALA A 415 -28.89 8.25 -35.05
C ALA A 415 -29.75 8.12 -36.32
N GLN A 416 -30.00 9.21 -37.04
CA GLN A 416 -30.72 9.20 -38.32
C GLN A 416 -29.95 8.48 -39.43
N GLU A 417 -28.61 8.67 -39.50
CA GLU A 417 -27.74 7.99 -40.46
C GLU A 417 -27.72 6.47 -40.20
N ILE A 418 -27.68 6.04 -38.94
CA ILE A 418 -27.76 4.62 -38.54
C ILE A 418 -29.13 4.04 -38.88
N ALA A 419 -30.22 4.76 -38.62
CA ALA A 419 -31.60 4.32 -38.92
C ALA A 419 -31.85 4.23 -40.44
N ALA A 420 -31.16 5.03 -41.23
CA ALA A 420 -31.21 5.03 -42.70
C ALA A 420 -30.25 3.99 -43.35
N GLY A 421 -29.53 3.20 -42.55
CA GLY A 421 -28.56 2.19 -43.05
C GLY A 421 -27.31 2.78 -43.65
N THR A 422 -27.00 4.07 -43.43
CA THR A 422 -25.78 4.73 -43.94
C THR A 422 -24.70 4.57 -42.87
N PRO A 423 -23.50 4.06 -43.22
CA PRO A 423 -22.38 3.99 -42.25
C PRO A 423 -22.00 5.40 -41.81
N PRO A 424 -21.75 5.62 -40.48
CA PRO A 424 -21.33 6.93 -39.97
C PRO A 424 -20.00 7.36 -40.58
N ASP A 425 -19.96 8.60 -41.04
CA ASP A 425 -18.73 9.25 -41.55
C ASP A 425 -17.73 9.38 -40.40
N VAL A 426 -16.67 8.56 -40.40
CA VAL A 426 -15.59 8.60 -39.42
C VAL A 426 -14.62 9.70 -39.89
N PRO A 427 -14.48 10.81 -39.14
CA PRO A 427 -13.48 11.81 -39.49
C PRO A 427 -12.09 11.17 -39.53
N GLY A 428 -11.46 11.18 -40.70
CA GLY A 428 -10.17 10.56 -40.95
C GLY A 428 -9.14 11.08 -39.96
N GLY A 429 -8.47 10.12 -39.29
CA GLY A 429 -7.22 10.37 -38.59
C GLY A 429 -6.18 10.77 -39.64
N GLN A 430 -5.67 11.98 -39.57
CA GLN A 430 -4.45 12.35 -40.22
C GLN A 430 -3.28 11.83 -39.35
N ALA A 431 -2.33 11.20 -40.07
CA ALA A 431 -1.13 10.55 -39.58
C ALA A 431 -0.22 11.42 -38.73
#